data_ff9a3cb77f2d05e3c16a173e10aa83c3
#
_entry.id   ff9a3cb77f2d05e3c16a173e10aa83c3
#
_cell.length_a   1.000
_cell.length_b   1.000
_cell.length_c   1.000
_cell.angle_alpha   90.00
_cell.angle_beta   90.00
_cell.angle_gamma   90.00
#
_symmetry.space_group_name_H-M   'P 1'
#
loop_
_entity.id
_entity.type
_entity.pdbx_description
1 polymer ?
#
loop_
_entity_poly.entity_id
_entity_poly.type
_entity_poly.pdbx_seq_one_letter_code
_entity_poly.pdbx_strand_id
1 'polypeptide(L)'
;MKGVSTAAAQPGCEFASADDQFRNYRIQPGDQLDISFYLSPEFDQDVTVRPDGNISMPVVGNVRVQGQTPKQLEASLNQLYGQELKDPKTTVRIDKSPSQVVYVEGQVGKPGSVPLQPGMTAMQAIAASGGMTDTAGANKVFLVRRDACGTPHGQQVRLDKVLNQKDHEQDVALLPSDIVVVPRSAIAQFDLNMKQYVRDALPVEPYITPPF
;
A
#
# COMPACT_ATOMS: atom_id res chain seq x y z
N MET A 1 0.52 37.78 10.20
CA MET A 1 -0.29 36.74 10.86
C MET A 1 -1.46 36.43 9.94
N LYS A 2 -1.40 35.35 9.16
CA LYS A 2 -2.55 34.80 8.44
C LYS A 2 -2.58 33.32 8.75
N GLY A 3 -3.66 32.91 9.42
CA GLY A 3 -3.84 31.57 9.94
C GLY A 3 -3.87 30.53 8.83
N VAL A 4 -3.12 29.46 9.03
CA VAL A 4 -3.22 28.21 8.30
C VAL A 4 -4.55 27.62 8.73
N SER A 5 -5.51 27.57 7.79
CA SER A 5 -6.79 26.89 7.99
C SER A 5 -6.52 25.41 8.11
N THR A 6 -6.53 24.90 9.33
CA THR A 6 -6.57 23.48 9.64
C THR A 6 -7.95 22.99 9.16
N ALA A 7 -8.01 22.29 8.05
CA ALA A 7 -9.22 21.61 7.62
C ALA A 7 -9.58 20.61 8.73
N ALA A 8 -10.76 20.78 9.31
CA ALA A 8 -11.30 19.90 10.35
C ALA A 8 -11.39 18.48 9.79
N ALA A 9 -10.64 17.54 10.41
CA ALA A 9 -10.74 16.13 10.12
C ALA A 9 -12.18 15.67 10.40
N GLN A 10 -12.81 15.05 9.41
CA GLN A 10 -14.13 14.45 9.61
C GLN A 10 -13.96 13.23 10.53
N PRO A 11 -14.82 13.05 11.54
CA PRO A 11 -14.74 11.89 12.42
C PRO A 11 -14.97 10.61 11.61
N GLY A 12 -13.96 9.73 11.56
CA GLY A 12 -13.98 8.45 10.86
C GLY A 12 -12.93 8.26 9.76
N CYS A 13 -12.17 9.30 9.40
CA CYS A 13 -11.13 9.25 8.38
C CYS A 13 -9.72 9.28 9.02
N GLU A 14 -9.45 8.38 9.99
CA GLU A 14 -8.14 8.28 10.61
C GLU A 14 -7.18 7.43 9.74
N PHE A 15 -5.88 7.77 9.81
CA PHE A 15 -4.85 6.96 9.18
C PHE A 15 -4.65 5.68 10.01
N ALA A 16 -4.68 4.51 9.33
CA ALA A 16 -4.27 3.27 9.95
C ALA A 16 -2.78 3.36 10.35
N SER A 17 -2.40 2.81 11.51
CA SER A 17 -0.99 2.70 11.84
C SER A 17 -0.32 1.65 10.96
N ALA A 18 0.97 1.83 10.65
CA ALA A 18 1.71 0.87 9.82
C ALA A 18 1.71 -0.53 10.45
N ASP A 19 1.87 -0.62 11.79
CA ASP A 19 1.84 -1.89 12.51
C ASP A 19 0.49 -2.60 12.44
N ASP A 20 -0.62 -1.84 12.52
CA ASP A 20 -1.97 -2.41 12.44
C ASP A 20 -2.27 -2.95 11.06
N GLN A 21 -1.76 -2.32 10.02
CA GLN A 21 -2.01 -2.74 8.64
C GLN A 21 -1.32 -4.05 8.30
N PHE A 22 -0.09 -4.29 8.81
CA PHE A 22 0.60 -5.56 8.58
C PHE A 22 0.06 -6.70 9.45
N ARG A 23 -0.34 -6.40 10.70
CA ARG A 23 -0.93 -7.39 11.61
C ARG A 23 -2.34 -7.82 11.19
N ASN A 24 -3.10 -6.92 10.60
CA ASN A 24 -4.49 -7.12 10.19
C ASN A 24 -4.65 -7.08 8.67
N TYR A 25 -3.65 -7.60 7.94
CA TYR A 25 -3.72 -7.67 6.49
C TYR A 25 -5.02 -8.31 6.03
N ARG A 26 -5.67 -7.68 5.06
CA ARG A 26 -6.88 -8.20 4.42
C ARG A 26 -6.61 -8.46 2.95
N ILE A 27 -6.95 -9.65 2.54
CA ILE A 27 -6.79 -10.15 1.17
C ILE A 27 -7.50 -9.21 0.19
N GLN A 28 -6.79 -8.86 -0.90
CA GLN A 28 -7.26 -7.96 -1.93
C GLN A 28 -7.22 -8.60 -3.31
N PRO A 29 -8.02 -8.10 -4.29
CA PRO A 29 -7.91 -8.53 -5.67
C PRO A 29 -6.48 -8.37 -6.20
N GLY A 30 -5.99 -9.39 -6.90
CA GLY A 30 -4.63 -9.45 -7.41
C GLY A 30 -3.62 -10.17 -6.52
N ASP A 31 -3.94 -10.42 -5.25
CA ASP A 31 -3.06 -11.20 -4.36
C ASP A 31 -2.90 -12.62 -4.86
N GLN A 32 -1.69 -13.15 -4.74
CA GLN A 32 -1.37 -14.57 -4.98
C GLN A 32 -1.31 -15.28 -3.62
N LEU A 33 -2.15 -16.29 -3.49
CA LEU A 33 -2.27 -17.10 -2.29
C LEU A 33 -1.78 -18.51 -2.57
N ASP A 34 -0.91 -19.02 -1.71
CA ASP A 34 -0.52 -20.43 -1.63
C ASP A 34 -1.40 -21.08 -0.56
N ILE A 35 -2.24 -22.02 -1.00
CA ILE A 35 -3.19 -22.73 -0.14
C ILE A 35 -2.79 -24.20 -0.10
N SER A 36 -2.45 -24.68 1.08
CA SER A 36 -2.00 -26.05 1.28
C SER A 36 -2.86 -26.80 2.31
N PHE A 37 -3.09 -28.10 2.05
CA PHE A 37 -3.89 -29.01 2.89
C PHE A 37 -2.98 -30.07 3.50
N TYR A 38 -2.83 -30.09 4.81
CA TYR A 38 -1.86 -30.93 5.54
C TYR A 38 -1.95 -32.41 5.23
N LEU A 39 -3.15 -32.97 5.05
CA LEU A 39 -3.37 -34.40 4.78
C LEU A 39 -3.86 -34.71 3.36
N SER A 40 -4.00 -33.71 2.51
CA SER A 40 -4.62 -33.84 1.19
C SER A 40 -3.93 -32.91 0.17
N PRO A 41 -2.63 -33.16 -0.12
CA PRO A 41 -1.83 -32.30 -0.99
C PRO A 41 -2.35 -32.23 -2.43
N GLU A 42 -3.24 -33.14 -2.83
CA GLU A 42 -3.93 -33.11 -4.13
C GLU A 42 -4.85 -31.90 -4.30
N PHE A 43 -5.19 -31.20 -3.21
CA PHE A 43 -5.97 -29.96 -3.22
C PHE A 43 -5.13 -28.70 -3.06
N ASP A 44 -3.80 -28.85 -2.90
CA ASP A 44 -2.89 -27.71 -2.81
C ASP A 44 -2.95 -26.88 -4.10
N GLN A 45 -3.05 -25.57 -3.95
CA GLN A 45 -3.12 -24.66 -5.09
C GLN A 45 -2.51 -23.29 -4.83
N ASP A 46 -1.81 -22.79 -5.87
CA ASP A 46 -1.49 -21.39 -6.01
C ASP A 46 -2.61 -20.68 -6.76
N VAL A 47 -3.29 -19.77 -6.11
CA VAL A 47 -4.43 -19.06 -6.68
C VAL A 47 -4.23 -17.55 -6.64
N THR A 48 -4.73 -16.86 -7.66
CA THR A 48 -4.78 -15.40 -7.68
C THR A 48 -6.20 -14.95 -7.38
N VAL A 49 -6.34 -13.98 -6.47
CA VAL A 49 -7.62 -13.36 -6.15
C VAL A 49 -8.11 -12.57 -7.36
N ARG A 50 -9.26 -12.94 -7.87
CA ARG A 50 -9.86 -12.32 -9.05
C ARG A 50 -10.36 -10.90 -8.74
N PRO A 51 -10.58 -10.06 -9.78
CA PRO A 51 -11.13 -8.70 -9.59
C PRO A 51 -12.49 -8.66 -8.88
N ASP A 52 -13.28 -9.75 -8.95
CA ASP A 52 -14.55 -9.90 -8.24
C ASP A 52 -14.38 -10.25 -6.75
N GLY A 53 -13.13 -10.39 -6.28
CA GLY A 53 -12.79 -10.72 -4.90
C GLY A 53 -12.94 -12.19 -4.53
N ASN A 54 -13.06 -13.08 -5.52
CA ASN A 54 -13.18 -14.52 -5.34
C ASN A 54 -11.90 -15.25 -5.77
N ILE A 55 -11.71 -16.45 -5.23
CA ILE A 55 -10.78 -17.46 -5.75
C ILE A 55 -11.58 -18.66 -6.26
N SER A 56 -11.00 -19.43 -7.18
CA SER A 56 -11.59 -20.69 -7.64
C SER A 56 -10.82 -21.85 -7.05
N MET A 57 -11.51 -22.67 -6.27
CA MET A 57 -10.94 -23.83 -5.58
C MET A 57 -11.54 -25.12 -6.10
N PRO A 58 -10.77 -26.23 -6.16
CA PRO A 58 -11.31 -27.54 -6.50
C PRO A 58 -12.45 -27.92 -5.54
N VAL A 59 -13.42 -28.69 -6.02
CA VAL A 59 -14.56 -29.23 -5.27
C VAL A 59 -15.55 -28.18 -4.77
N VAL A 60 -15.07 -27.14 -4.05
CA VAL A 60 -15.93 -26.10 -3.44
C VAL A 60 -16.24 -24.94 -4.38
N GLY A 61 -15.54 -24.84 -5.53
CA GLY A 61 -15.81 -23.83 -6.56
C GLY A 61 -15.33 -22.42 -6.17
N ASN A 62 -16.20 -21.41 -6.37
CA ASN A 62 -15.85 -20.02 -6.10
C ASN A 62 -16.03 -19.66 -4.62
N VAL A 63 -14.95 -19.16 -4.00
CA VAL A 63 -14.92 -18.75 -2.59
C VAL A 63 -14.60 -17.26 -2.52
N ARG A 64 -15.44 -16.50 -1.82
CA ARG A 64 -15.17 -15.07 -1.60
C ARG A 64 -14.11 -14.89 -0.54
N VAL A 65 -13.03 -14.20 -0.88
CA VAL A 65 -11.86 -14.01 -0.02
C VAL A 65 -11.52 -12.55 0.26
N GLN A 66 -11.98 -11.64 -0.57
CA GLN A 66 -11.72 -10.20 -0.42
C GLN A 66 -12.16 -9.68 0.95
N GLY A 67 -11.26 -8.99 1.64
CA GLY A 67 -11.50 -8.39 2.95
C GLY A 67 -11.34 -9.35 4.12
N GLN A 68 -11.13 -10.66 3.88
CA GLN A 68 -10.81 -11.63 4.92
C GLN A 68 -9.31 -11.57 5.29
N THR A 69 -8.99 -11.91 6.53
CA THR A 69 -7.59 -12.21 6.88
C THR A 69 -7.24 -13.63 6.46
N PRO A 70 -5.95 -13.99 6.29
CA PRO A 70 -5.55 -15.38 6.00
C PRO A 70 -6.15 -16.39 6.97
N LYS A 71 -6.17 -16.09 8.27
CA LYS A 71 -6.79 -16.97 9.30
C LYS A 71 -8.30 -17.14 9.13
N GLN A 72 -8.99 -16.08 8.73
CA GLN A 72 -10.43 -16.17 8.44
C GLN A 72 -10.68 -17.05 7.21
N LEU A 73 -9.83 -16.92 6.19
CA LEU A 73 -9.90 -17.76 5.01
C LEU A 73 -9.61 -19.23 5.32
N GLU A 74 -8.57 -19.52 6.13
CA GLU A 74 -8.30 -20.90 6.61
C GLU A 74 -9.54 -21.52 7.28
N ALA A 75 -10.18 -20.78 8.20
CA ALA A 75 -11.39 -21.24 8.87
C ALA A 75 -12.55 -21.49 7.89
N SER A 76 -12.74 -20.60 6.93
CA SER A 76 -13.77 -20.71 5.89
C SER A 76 -13.53 -21.93 4.99
N LEU A 77 -12.27 -22.16 4.56
CA LEU A 77 -11.90 -23.31 3.74
C LEU A 77 -12.05 -24.62 4.51
N ASN A 78 -11.60 -24.67 5.77
CA ASN A 78 -11.79 -25.84 6.62
C ASN A 78 -13.28 -26.20 6.79
N GLN A 79 -14.16 -25.22 6.92
CA GLN A 79 -15.60 -25.45 7.00
C GLN A 79 -16.18 -25.96 5.67
N LEU A 80 -15.78 -25.39 4.54
CA LEU A 80 -16.27 -25.79 3.21
C LEU A 80 -15.82 -27.20 2.85
N TYR A 81 -14.53 -27.48 3.02
CA TYR A 81 -13.95 -28.80 2.73
C TYR A 81 -14.32 -29.86 3.76
N GLY A 82 -14.76 -29.49 4.97
CA GLY A 82 -15.22 -30.44 6.00
C GLY A 82 -16.42 -31.28 5.62
N GLN A 83 -17.11 -30.95 4.52
CA GLN A 83 -18.18 -31.76 3.94
C GLN A 83 -17.63 -32.93 3.10
N GLU A 84 -16.44 -32.76 2.50
CA GLU A 84 -15.82 -33.73 1.58
C GLU A 84 -14.60 -34.42 2.20
N LEU A 85 -13.87 -33.73 3.08
CA LEU A 85 -12.66 -34.22 3.72
C LEU A 85 -12.86 -34.40 5.22
N LYS A 86 -12.23 -35.46 5.76
CA LYS A 86 -12.24 -35.71 7.20
C LYS A 86 -11.17 -34.84 7.88
N ASP A 87 -11.60 -33.90 8.73
CA ASP A 87 -10.74 -33.02 9.53
C ASP A 87 -9.72 -32.24 8.67
N PRO A 88 -10.17 -31.42 7.67
CA PRO A 88 -9.28 -30.67 6.82
C PRO A 88 -8.52 -29.61 7.63
N LYS A 89 -7.20 -29.52 7.41
CA LYS A 89 -6.33 -28.52 8.00
C LYS A 89 -5.66 -27.73 6.87
N THR A 90 -6.19 -26.56 6.61
CA THR A 90 -5.72 -25.69 5.55
C THR A 90 -4.78 -24.63 6.12
N THR A 91 -3.71 -24.34 5.40
CA THR A 91 -2.80 -23.21 5.64
C THR A 91 -2.88 -22.28 4.45
N VAL A 92 -3.05 -21.00 4.71
CA VAL A 92 -3.09 -19.95 3.68
C VAL A 92 -1.90 -19.01 3.86
N ARG A 93 -1.03 -18.94 2.85
CA ARG A 93 0.08 -17.99 2.79
C ARG A 93 -0.15 -16.99 1.65
N ILE A 94 0.30 -15.76 1.86
CA ILE A 94 0.33 -14.76 0.80
C ILE A 94 1.72 -14.82 0.17
N ASP A 95 1.78 -15.24 -1.09
CA ASP A 95 3.04 -15.31 -1.84
C ASP A 95 3.40 -13.94 -2.42
N LYS A 96 2.44 -13.29 -3.09
CA LYS A 96 2.62 -11.95 -3.67
C LYS A 96 1.38 -11.10 -3.45
N SER A 97 1.61 -9.83 -3.15
CA SER A 97 0.56 -8.84 -2.99
C SER A 97 0.87 -7.59 -3.81
N PRO A 98 0.40 -7.52 -5.06
CA PRO A 98 0.62 -6.36 -5.92
C PRO A 98 0.08 -5.05 -5.37
N SER A 99 -0.87 -5.11 -4.42
CA SER A 99 -1.40 -3.95 -3.71
C SER A 99 -0.44 -3.39 -2.66
N GLN A 100 0.57 -4.18 -2.23
CA GLN A 100 1.57 -3.78 -1.24
C GLN A 100 2.77 -3.13 -1.92
N VAL A 101 2.55 -1.96 -2.50
CA VAL A 101 3.60 -1.14 -3.13
C VAL A 101 3.53 0.30 -2.64
N VAL A 102 4.66 0.97 -2.69
CA VAL A 102 4.79 2.42 -2.57
C VAL A 102 5.37 2.97 -3.86
N TYR A 103 5.11 4.22 -4.14
CA TYR A 103 5.63 4.88 -5.34
C TYR A 103 6.70 5.90 -4.93
N VAL A 104 7.85 5.82 -5.58
CA VAL A 104 8.95 6.76 -5.34
C VAL A 104 9.23 7.53 -6.61
N GLU A 105 9.15 8.85 -6.55
CA GLU A 105 9.25 9.73 -7.70
C GLU A 105 10.24 10.87 -7.47
N GLY A 106 10.67 11.49 -8.59
CA GLY A 106 11.52 12.66 -8.60
C GLY A 106 13.01 12.33 -8.69
N GLN A 107 13.83 12.95 -7.86
CA GLN A 107 15.30 12.89 -7.94
C GLN A 107 15.87 11.66 -7.20
N VAL A 108 15.53 10.48 -7.72
CA VAL A 108 16.05 9.17 -7.26
C VAL A 108 16.66 8.41 -8.43
N GLY A 109 17.47 7.40 -8.14
CA GLY A 109 18.17 6.64 -9.17
C GLY A 109 17.24 5.89 -10.13
N LYS A 110 16.14 5.31 -9.62
CA LYS A 110 15.13 4.57 -10.37
C LYS A 110 13.73 4.90 -9.85
N PRO A 111 13.08 5.96 -10.38
CA PRO A 111 11.69 6.27 -10.04
C PRO A 111 10.75 5.12 -10.43
N GLY A 112 9.71 4.89 -9.63
CA GLY A 112 8.73 3.85 -9.90
C GLY A 112 8.13 3.24 -8.65
N SER A 113 7.47 2.08 -8.81
CA SER A 113 6.89 1.32 -7.70
C SER A 113 7.95 0.48 -6.98
N VAL A 114 7.88 0.48 -5.67
CA VAL A 114 8.75 -0.32 -4.78
C VAL A 114 7.86 -1.24 -3.95
N PRO A 115 8.13 -2.55 -3.90
CA PRO A 115 7.42 -3.46 -3.02
C PRO A 115 7.56 -3.03 -1.56
N LEU A 116 6.44 -2.85 -0.88
CA LEU A 116 6.42 -2.43 0.51
C LEU A 116 6.71 -3.62 1.42
N GLN A 117 7.70 -3.47 2.29
CA GLN A 117 8.01 -4.43 3.33
C GLN A 117 7.46 -3.97 4.69
N PRO A 118 7.13 -4.89 5.60
CA PRO A 118 6.72 -4.54 6.96
C PRO A 118 7.71 -3.60 7.64
N GLY A 119 7.22 -2.46 8.13
CA GLY A 119 8.05 -1.45 8.79
C GLY A 119 8.96 -0.63 7.86
N MET A 120 8.79 -0.72 6.53
CA MET A 120 9.57 0.07 5.58
C MET A 120 9.32 1.56 5.78
N THR A 121 10.42 2.32 5.83
CA THR A 121 10.39 3.78 5.99
C THR A 121 10.58 4.51 4.66
N ALA A 122 10.32 5.82 4.65
CA ALA A 122 10.53 6.67 3.48
C ALA A 122 11.99 6.64 3.00
N MET A 123 12.95 6.63 3.93
CA MET A 123 14.37 6.53 3.60
C MET A 123 14.71 5.19 2.95
N GLN A 124 14.18 4.09 3.47
CA GLN A 124 14.41 2.75 2.91
C GLN A 124 13.81 2.61 1.50
N ALA A 125 12.62 3.17 1.26
CA ALA A 125 12.01 3.17 -0.08
C ALA A 125 12.85 3.95 -1.09
N ILE A 126 13.39 5.11 -0.69
CA ILE A 126 14.30 5.89 -1.53
C ILE A 126 15.60 5.11 -1.80
N ALA A 127 16.15 4.44 -0.78
CA ALA A 127 17.34 3.61 -0.96
C ALA A 127 17.09 2.44 -1.93
N ALA A 128 15.93 1.77 -1.82
CA ALA A 128 15.49 0.72 -2.75
C ALA A 128 15.32 1.24 -4.19
N SER A 129 14.99 2.52 -4.35
CA SER A 129 14.91 3.22 -5.65
C SER A 129 16.26 3.70 -6.18
N GLY A 130 17.38 3.17 -5.65
CA GLY A 130 18.73 3.53 -6.07
C GLY A 130 19.28 4.81 -5.42
N GLY A 131 18.70 5.23 -4.32
CA GLY A 131 19.12 6.40 -3.55
C GLY A 131 18.71 7.75 -4.18
N MET A 132 19.02 8.83 -3.47
CA MET A 132 18.83 10.19 -3.99
C MET A 132 19.94 10.56 -4.97
N THR A 133 19.58 11.29 -6.03
CA THR A 133 20.58 11.86 -6.96
C THR A 133 21.29 13.08 -6.33
N ASP A 134 22.40 13.50 -6.92
CA ASP A 134 23.18 14.67 -6.44
C ASP A 134 22.38 15.97 -6.46
N THR A 135 21.32 16.03 -7.25
CA THR A 135 20.44 17.19 -7.37
C THR A 135 19.22 17.13 -6.44
N ALA A 136 19.08 16.08 -5.66
CA ALA A 136 17.95 15.87 -4.76
C ALA A 136 17.95 16.81 -3.55
N GLY A 137 16.77 17.21 -3.11
CA GLY A 137 16.54 18.03 -1.93
C GLY A 137 16.14 17.21 -0.71
N ALA A 138 17.10 16.64 0.03
CA ALA A 138 16.84 15.79 1.20
C ALA A 138 16.03 16.49 2.33
N ASN A 139 16.02 17.81 2.37
CA ASN A 139 15.27 18.59 3.35
C ASN A 139 13.82 18.89 2.96
N LYS A 140 13.38 18.46 1.78
CA LYS A 140 12.05 18.75 1.24
C LYS A 140 11.41 17.54 0.57
N VAL A 141 11.63 16.35 1.11
CA VAL A 141 10.92 15.14 0.65
C VAL A 141 9.47 15.23 1.08
N PHE A 142 8.55 14.87 0.21
CA PHE A 142 7.12 14.86 0.49
C PHE A 142 6.59 13.43 0.49
N LEU A 143 5.81 13.12 1.50
CA LEU A 143 5.00 11.91 1.57
C LEU A 143 3.56 12.29 1.30
N VAL A 144 2.97 11.71 0.27
CA VAL A 144 1.54 11.85 -0.04
C VAL A 144 0.85 10.54 0.33
N ARG A 145 -0.07 10.61 1.27
CA ARG A 145 -0.86 9.48 1.79
C ARG A 145 -2.33 9.78 1.64
N ARG A 146 -3.12 8.76 1.30
CA ARG A 146 -4.58 8.87 1.29
C ARG A 146 -5.14 8.43 2.62
N ASP A 147 -6.11 9.18 3.14
CA ASP A 147 -6.90 8.75 4.29
C ASP A 147 -7.91 7.65 3.91
N ALA A 148 -8.64 7.14 4.91
CA ALA A 148 -9.68 6.12 4.70
C ALA A 148 -10.81 6.58 3.78
N CYS A 149 -10.99 7.89 3.59
CA CYS A 149 -11.96 8.50 2.68
C CYS A 149 -11.40 8.75 1.28
N GLY A 150 -10.12 8.38 1.02
CA GLY A 150 -9.44 8.55 -0.26
C GLY A 150 -8.89 9.95 -0.50
N THR A 151 -8.99 10.88 0.47
CA THR A 151 -8.45 12.24 0.35
C THR A 151 -6.93 12.22 0.48
N PRO A 152 -6.18 12.82 -0.45
CA PRO A 152 -4.73 12.87 -0.37
C PRO A 152 -4.27 13.93 0.64
N HIS A 153 -3.36 13.53 1.52
CA HIS A 153 -2.68 14.40 2.47
C HIS A 153 -1.18 14.40 2.19
N GLY A 154 -0.60 15.58 2.08
CA GLY A 154 0.83 15.75 1.88
C GLY A 154 1.53 16.13 3.19
N GLN A 155 2.58 15.39 3.54
CA GLN A 155 3.45 15.65 4.68
C GLN A 155 4.87 15.86 4.20
N GLN A 156 5.54 16.92 4.69
CA GLN A 156 6.96 17.11 4.43
C GLN A 156 7.79 16.25 5.40
N VAL A 157 8.72 15.50 4.86
CA VAL A 157 9.67 14.65 5.59
C VAL A 157 11.07 15.24 5.44
N ARG A 158 11.75 15.48 6.57
CA ARG A 158 13.09 16.08 6.63
C ARG A 158 14.16 14.99 6.74
N LEU A 159 14.47 14.31 5.63
CA LEU A 159 15.47 13.25 5.61
C LEU A 159 16.90 13.74 5.90
N ASP A 160 17.17 15.02 5.66
CA ASP A 160 18.44 15.65 6.08
C ASP A 160 18.67 15.56 7.60
N LYS A 161 17.61 15.62 8.39
CA LYS A 161 17.69 15.47 9.86
C LYS A 161 17.93 14.01 10.26
N VAL A 162 17.31 13.06 9.57
CA VAL A 162 17.51 11.63 9.79
C VAL A 162 18.96 11.26 9.47
N LEU A 163 19.47 11.66 8.31
CA LEU A 163 20.85 11.40 7.87
C LEU A 163 21.89 11.98 8.82
N ASN A 164 21.63 13.15 9.41
CA ASN A 164 22.51 13.81 10.37
C ASN A 164 22.30 13.33 11.81
N GLN A 165 21.52 12.27 12.05
CA GLN A 165 21.21 11.68 13.37
C GLN A 165 20.61 12.67 14.37
N LYS A 166 19.92 13.71 13.90
CA LYS A 166 19.31 14.74 14.74
C LYS A 166 17.89 14.45 15.15
N ASP A 167 17.16 13.67 14.35
CA ASP A 167 15.74 13.42 14.57
C ASP A 167 15.29 12.18 13.77
N HIS A 168 15.25 11.03 14.45
CA HIS A 168 14.83 9.76 13.85
C HIS A 168 13.33 9.68 13.60
N GLU A 169 12.52 10.50 14.30
CA GLU A 169 11.06 10.53 14.13
C GLU A 169 10.64 11.08 12.77
N GLN A 170 11.56 11.73 12.05
CA GLN A 170 11.32 12.19 10.67
C GLN A 170 11.35 11.06 9.64
N ASP A 171 11.81 9.87 9.98
CA ASP A 171 11.78 8.72 9.08
C ASP A 171 10.45 7.98 9.19
N VAL A 172 9.47 8.45 8.48
CA VAL A 172 8.08 8.00 8.57
C VAL A 172 7.92 6.60 7.98
N ALA A 173 7.26 5.71 8.71
CA ALA A 173 6.86 4.40 8.20
C ALA A 173 5.80 4.54 7.10
N LEU A 174 6.00 3.81 6.01
CA LEU A 174 5.16 3.87 4.82
C LEU A 174 3.98 2.90 4.93
N LEU A 175 2.90 3.29 4.27
CA LEU A 175 1.69 2.49 4.06
C LEU A 175 1.54 2.13 2.57
N PRO A 176 0.75 1.10 2.24
CA PRO A 176 0.45 0.78 0.84
C PRO A 176 -0.13 1.96 0.08
N SER A 177 0.31 2.13 -1.16
CA SER A 177 -0.07 3.24 -2.05
C SER A 177 0.42 4.63 -1.62
N ASP A 178 1.32 4.73 -0.63
CA ASP A 178 2.02 5.98 -0.34
C ASP A 178 2.88 6.41 -1.55
N ILE A 179 2.96 7.71 -1.76
CA ILE A 179 3.81 8.30 -2.79
C ILE A 179 4.87 9.16 -2.11
N VAL A 180 6.14 8.80 -2.34
CA VAL A 180 7.31 9.54 -1.85
C VAL A 180 7.87 10.36 -2.99
N VAL A 181 7.82 11.68 -2.88
CA VAL A 181 8.32 12.60 -3.90
C VAL A 181 9.60 13.28 -3.42
N VAL A 182 10.68 13.08 -4.17
CA VAL A 182 11.99 13.68 -3.91
C VAL A 182 12.23 14.82 -4.90
N PRO A 183 12.03 16.10 -4.52
CA PRO A 183 12.21 17.23 -5.43
C PRO A 183 13.69 17.57 -5.64
N ARG A 184 13.97 18.43 -6.63
CA ARG A 184 15.29 19.04 -6.79
C ARG A 184 15.58 20.03 -5.67
N SER A 185 16.84 20.16 -5.27
CA SER A 185 17.29 21.06 -4.20
C SER A 185 16.99 22.54 -4.45
N ALA A 186 16.89 22.98 -5.70
CA ALA A 186 16.71 24.37 -6.11
C ALA A 186 15.25 24.86 -6.17
N ILE A 187 14.23 24.02 -5.92
CA ILE A 187 12.82 24.41 -6.08
C ILE A 187 12.27 24.95 -4.76
N ALA A 188 12.33 26.26 -4.59
CA ALA A 188 11.70 26.99 -3.48
C ALA A 188 10.18 27.25 -3.65
N GLN A 189 9.52 26.72 -4.68
CA GLN A 189 8.11 27.03 -5.02
C GLN A 189 7.21 25.79 -5.11
N PHE A 190 7.35 24.85 -4.17
CA PHE A 190 6.54 23.62 -4.21
C PHE A 190 5.11 23.80 -3.64
N ASP A 191 4.84 24.84 -2.89
CA ASP A 191 3.54 25.08 -2.25
C ASP A 191 2.37 25.30 -3.23
N LEU A 192 2.65 25.68 -4.47
CA LEU A 192 1.63 25.88 -5.50
C LEU A 192 1.40 24.66 -6.41
N ASN A 193 2.37 23.74 -6.49
CA ASN A 193 2.34 22.63 -7.45
C ASN A 193 1.93 21.28 -6.85
N MET A 194 1.79 21.16 -5.52
CA MET A 194 1.39 19.87 -4.93
C MET A 194 0.00 19.41 -5.41
N LYS A 195 -0.92 20.36 -5.67
CA LYS A 195 -2.21 20.05 -6.29
C LYS A 195 -2.07 19.54 -7.72
N GLN A 196 -1.05 19.98 -8.44
CA GLN A 196 -0.79 19.57 -9.82
C GLN A 196 -0.10 18.21 -9.86
N TYR A 197 0.92 17.97 -9.02
CA TYR A 197 1.59 16.67 -8.91
C TYR A 197 0.66 15.53 -8.47
N VAL A 198 -0.20 15.80 -7.48
CA VAL A 198 -1.22 14.82 -7.04
C VAL A 198 -2.27 14.57 -8.13
N ARG A 199 -2.53 15.55 -8.97
CA ARG A 199 -3.48 15.44 -10.09
C ARG A 199 -2.88 14.72 -11.29
N ASP A 200 -1.59 14.93 -11.57
CA ASP A 200 -0.90 14.36 -12.74
C ASP A 200 -0.37 12.93 -12.47
N ALA A 201 -0.07 12.59 -11.21
CA ALA A 201 0.31 11.24 -10.78
C ALA A 201 -0.88 10.27 -10.69
N LEU A 202 -2.10 10.75 -10.86
CA LEU A 202 -3.31 9.93 -10.87
C LEU A 202 -3.94 10.02 -12.26
N PRO A 203 -3.89 8.97 -13.09
CA PRO A 203 -4.65 8.89 -14.32
C PRO A 203 -6.14 8.71 -13.98
N VAL A 204 -6.78 9.76 -13.49
CA VAL A 204 -8.23 9.83 -13.39
C VAL A 204 -8.68 10.82 -14.45
N GLU A 205 -8.88 10.35 -15.66
CA GLU A 205 -9.63 11.11 -16.64
C GLU A 205 -11.07 11.25 -16.14
N PRO A 206 -11.59 12.47 -15.91
CA PRO A 206 -13.01 12.65 -15.72
C PRO A 206 -13.68 12.34 -17.06
N TYR A 207 -14.39 11.24 -17.13
CA TYR A 207 -15.26 10.91 -18.24
C TYR A 207 -16.40 11.95 -18.23
N ILE A 208 -16.20 13.05 -18.95
CA ILE A 208 -17.27 14.01 -19.21
C ILE A 208 -18.05 13.44 -20.39
N THR A 209 -19.17 12.78 -20.10
CA THR A 209 -20.19 12.50 -21.10
C THR A 209 -20.83 13.83 -21.51
N PRO A 210 -20.80 14.23 -22.79
CA PRO A 210 -21.55 15.40 -23.25
C PRO A 210 -23.06 15.10 -23.16
N PRO A 211 -23.88 16.07 -22.74
CA PRO A 211 -25.32 15.89 -22.78
C PRO A 211 -25.79 15.92 -24.24
N PHE A 212 -26.67 14.98 -24.58
CA PHE A 212 -27.47 15.00 -25.79
C PHE A 212 -28.59 16.01 -25.64
#